data_e4fef33c37cefea88f3032e2caf395a6
#
_entry.id   e4fef33c37cefea88f3032e2caf395a6
#
_cell.length_a   1.000
_cell.length_b   1.000
_cell.length_c   1.000
_cell.angle_alpha   90.00
_cell.angle_beta   90.00
_cell.angle_gamma   90.00
#
_symmetry.space_group_name_H-M   'P 1'
#
loop_
_entity.id
_entity.type
_entity.pdbx_description
1 polymer ?
#
loop_
_entity_poly.entity_id
_entity_poly.type
_entity_poly.pdbx_seq_one_letter_code
_entity_poly.pdbx_strand_id
1 'polypeptide(L)' 'MNPAEIKLEALRLALQMNPESPAALIETAKMIEAYLAA' A
#
# COMPACT_ATOMS: atom_id res chain seq x y z
N MET A 1 -10.74 -10.51 3.94
CA MET A 1 -10.41 -9.51 2.89
C MET A 1 -9.74 -10.22 1.72
N ASN A 2 -10.21 -9.98 0.49
CA ASN A 2 -9.59 -10.64 -0.65
C ASN A 2 -8.33 -9.87 -1.10
N PRO A 3 -7.47 -10.48 -1.96
CA PRO A 3 -6.21 -9.84 -2.34
C PRO A 3 -6.38 -8.46 -3.01
N ALA A 4 -7.46 -8.26 -3.77
CA ALA A 4 -7.69 -6.97 -4.41
C ALA A 4 -8.01 -5.90 -3.37
N GLU A 5 -8.78 -6.24 -2.34
CA GLU A 5 -9.09 -5.31 -1.26
C GLU A 5 -7.85 -4.96 -0.45
N ILE A 6 -6.97 -5.93 -0.21
CA ILE A 6 -5.73 -5.68 0.50
C ILE A 6 -4.86 -4.70 -0.27
N LYS A 7 -4.75 -4.88 -1.58
CA LYS A 7 -3.97 -3.97 -2.42
C LYS A 7 -4.55 -2.57 -2.42
N LEU A 8 -5.86 -2.46 -2.52
CA LEU A 8 -6.53 -1.16 -2.51
C LEU A 8 -6.31 -0.42 -1.19
N GLU A 9 -6.47 -1.13 -0.07
CA GLU A 9 -6.27 -0.53 1.24
C GLU A 9 -4.80 -0.12 1.43
N ALA A 10 -3.87 -0.94 0.96
CA ALA A 10 -2.45 -0.61 1.06
C ALA A 10 -2.13 0.66 0.28
N LEU A 11 -2.69 0.81 -0.92
CA LEU A 11 -2.50 2.03 -1.71
C LEU A 11 -3.08 3.26 -1.02
N ARG A 12 -4.25 3.13 -0.43
CA ARG A 12 -4.89 4.25 0.25
C ARG A 12 -4.06 4.71 1.44
N LEU A 13 -3.57 3.77 2.24
CA LEU A 13 -2.73 4.10 3.38
C LEU A 13 -1.41 4.71 2.94
N ALA A 14 -0.82 4.18 1.88
CA ALA A 14 0.43 4.71 1.35
C ALA A 14 0.27 6.15 0.87
N LEU A 15 -0.87 6.46 0.24
CA LEU A 15 -1.15 7.82 -0.20
C LEU A 15 -1.22 8.81 0.97
N GLN A 16 -1.75 8.35 2.10
CA GLN A 16 -1.85 9.20 3.29
C GLN A 16 -0.49 9.56 3.87
N MET A 17 0.55 8.82 3.51
CA MET A 17 1.90 9.08 3.99
C MET A 17 2.64 10.13 3.15
N ASN A 18 1.99 10.70 2.14
CA ASN A 18 2.57 11.72 1.27
C ASN A 18 3.88 11.29 0.65
N PRO A 19 3.87 10.22 -0.17
CA PRO A 19 5.10 9.75 -0.80
C PRO A 19 5.65 10.77 -1.79
N GLU A 20 6.98 10.80 -1.91
CA GLU A 20 7.66 11.79 -2.75
C GLU A 20 7.50 11.51 -4.25
N SER A 21 7.22 10.28 -4.63
CA SER A 21 7.15 9.89 -6.03
C SER A 21 6.23 8.68 -6.18
N PRO A 22 5.79 8.39 -7.41
CA PRO A 22 5.01 7.17 -7.64
C PRO A 22 5.76 5.91 -7.25
N ALA A 23 7.08 5.87 -7.45
CA ALA A 23 7.88 4.72 -7.05
C ALA A 23 7.87 4.54 -5.54
N ALA A 24 7.99 5.63 -4.79
CA ALA A 24 7.94 5.58 -3.33
C ALA A 24 6.55 5.13 -2.87
N LEU A 25 5.50 5.58 -3.53
CA LEU A 25 4.13 5.16 -3.22
C LEU A 25 4.00 3.65 -3.35
N ILE A 26 4.45 3.09 -4.46
CA ILE A 26 4.32 1.66 -4.72
C ILE A 26 5.15 0.85 -3.72
N GLU A 27 6.36 1.30 -3.40
CA GLU A 27 7.19 0.62 -2.40
C GLU A 27 6.52 0.57 -1.04
N THR A 28 5.98 1.71 -0.60
CA THR A 28 5.27 1.79 0.67
C THR A 28 4.04 0.89 0.67
N ALA A 29 3.29 0.91 -0.43
CA ALA A 29 2.10 0.08 -0.56
C ALA A 29 2.43 -1.40 -0.48
N LYS A 30 3.54 -1.82 -1.08
CA LYS A 30 3.97 -3.22 -1.01
C LYS A 30 4.27 -3.65 0.41
N MET A 31 4.90 -2.79 1.19
CA MET A 31 5.21 -3.09 2.59
C MET A 31 3.92 -3.22 3.41
N ILE A 32 2.98 -2.32 3.20
CA ILE A 32 1.71 -2.36 3.90
C ILE A 32 0.92 -3.60 3.50
N GLU A 33 0.91 -3.92 2.22
CA GLU A 33 0.23 -5.10 1.69
C GLU A 33 0.76 -6.36 2.35
N ALA A 34 2.07 -6.48 2.46
CA ALA A 34 2.69 -7.64 3.10
C ALA A 34 2.27 -7.76 4.56
N TYR A 35 2.19 -6.64 5.25
CA TYR A 35 1.76 -6.62 6.64
C TYR A 35 0.30 -7.06 6.77
N LEU A 36 -0.57 -6.54 5.93
CA LEU A 36 -1.99 -6.86 6.00
C LEU A 36 -2.28 -8.30 5.60
N ALA A 37 -1.47 -8.87 4.71
CA ALA A 37 -1.65 -10.23 4.23
C ALA A 37 -1.02 -11.29 5.14
N ALA A 38 -0.24 -10.88 6.10
CA ALA A 38 0.49 -11.80 6.98
C ALA A 38 -0.41 -12.61 7.96
#